data_73702bf507cf81eca92b766659edb6c0
#
_entry.id   73702bf507cf81eca92b766659edb6c0
#
_cell.length_a   1.000
_cell.length_b   1.000
_cell.length_c   1.000
_cell.angle_alpha   90.00
_cell.angle_beta   90.00
_cell.angle_gamma   90.00
#
_symmetry.space_group_name_H-M   'P 1'
#
loop_
_entity.id
_entity.type
_entity.pdbx_description
1 polymer ?
#
loop_
_entity_poly.entity_id
_entity_poly.type
_entity_poly.pdbx_seq_one_letter_code
_entity_poly.pdbx_strand_id
1 'polypeptide(L)'
;MIIAALARRELKEGDLSELSRLGMAAAEGPSLFALPGYEREKAWARLVANDVALWRQDKLEWSEVGSGALVYGPPGTGKTQFGQAFANALGLKFVSTTVGKWQKAGHPDDTLRAMHQSFAEAAAADGAVLFIDEFDSLGHRGMLHGERYQLYWQIVINEFLSLMTNLPDGVIVIGATNFRELIDPAVLRSGRIEEHFELSLPDDRTRFSATT
;
A
#
# COMPACT_ATOMS: atom_id res chain seq x y z
N MET A 1 -8.51 21.33 8.65
CA MET A 1 -9.36 20.73 7.60
C MET A 1 -9.67 21.67 6.42
N ILE A 2 -9.84 22.98 6.59
CA ILE A 2 -10.18 23.90 5.50
C ILE A 2 -8.95 24.37 4.70
N ILE A 3 -7.77 24.46 5.30
CA ILE A 3 -6.54 24.92 4.64
C ILE A 3 -5.95 23.86 3.70
N ALA A 4 -6.02 22.57 4.04
CA ALA A 4 -5.58 21.47 3.19
C ALA A 4 -6.43 21.33 1.91
N ALA A 5 -7.73 21.66 1.98
CA ALA A 5 -8.62 21.64 0.82
C ALA A 5 -8.32 22.75 -0.22
N LEU A 6 -7.75 23.86 0.20
CA LEU A 6 -7.41 24.99 -0.66
C LEU A 6 -6.02 24.83 -1.34
N ALA A 7 -5.13 24.00 -0.79
CA ALA A 7 -3.81 23.71 -1.36
C ALA A 7 -3.84 22.60 -2.44
N ARG A 8 -4.93 21.86 -2.58
CA ARG A 8 -5.12 20.80 -3.58
C ARG A 8 -5.35 21.37 -4.97
N ARG A 9 -4.35 22.03 -5.51
CA ARG A 9 -4.33 22.47 -6.91
C ARG A 9 -4.04 21.25 -7.79
N GLU A 10 -4.89 20.98 -8.78
CA GLU A 10 -4.65 19.92 -9.77
C GLU A 10 -3.24 20.04 -10.37
N LEU A 11 -2.39 19.04 -10.12
CA LEU A 11 -1.09 18.94 -10.77
C LEU A 11 -1.32 18.70 -12.27
N LYS A 12 -0.76 19.56 -13.10
CA LYS A 12 -0.73 19.37 -14.56
C LYS A 12 0.30 18.29 -14.91
N GLU A 13 0.12 17.59 -16.03
CA GLU A 13 1.07 16.56 -16.49
C GLU A 13 2.54 17.01 -16.52
N GLY A 14 2.79 18.32 -16.72
CA GLY A 14 4.13 18.92 -16.66
C GLY A 14 4.78 18.89 -15.29
N ASP A 15 3.99 19.00 -14.22
CA ASP A 15 4.49 19.02 -12.83
C ASP A 15 4.94 17.61 -12.40
N LEU A 16 4.33 16.56 -12.95
CA LEU A 16 4.70 15.16 -12.69
C LEU A 16 6.05 14.79 -13.32
N SER A 17 6.41 15.38 -14.46
CA SER A 17 7.72 15.18 -15.08
C SER A 17 8.84 15.91 -14.32
N GLU A 18 8.53 16.96 -13.57
CA GLU A 18 9.47 17.70 -12.75
C GLU A 18 9.74 16.97 -11.41
N LEU A 19 8.73 16.33 -10.82
CA LEU A 19 8.88 15.43 -9.67
C LEU A 19 9.77 14.21 -10.02
N SER A 20 9.68 13.70 -11.24
CA SER A 20 10.55 12.62 -11.76
C SER A 20 12.02 13.06 -11.93
N ARG A 21 12.31 14.37 -12.10
CA ARG A 21 13.68 14.90 -12.24
C ARG A 21 14.40 15.15 -10.93
N LEU A 22 13.69 15.18 -9.81
CA LEU A 22 14.25 15.47 -8.48
C LEU A 22 14.94 14.27 -7.81
N GLY A 23 15.64 13.45 -8.58
CA GLY A 23 16.67 12.56 -8.04
C GLY A 23 16.19 11.17 -7.63
N MET A 24 15.25 10.61 -8.35
CA MET A 24 14.72 9.28 -8.06
C MET A 24 15.47 8.22 -8.86
N ALA A 25 16.06 7.27 -8.17
CA ALA A 25 16.62 6.07 -8.78
C ALA A 25 15.60 5.47 -9.75
N ALA A 26 16.04 5.12 -10.96
CA ALA A 26 15.17 4.54 -11.97
C ALA A 26 14.50 3.29 -11.38
N ALA A 27 13.22 3.42 -11.04
CA ALA A 27 12.43 2.31 -10.54
C ALA A 27 12.23 1.30 -11.66
N GLU A 28 12.40 0.02 -11.38
CA GLU A 28 12.16 -1.03 -12.36
C GLU A 28 10.66 -1.08 -12.71
N GLY A 29 10.32 -0.88 -13.97
CA GLY A 29 8.96 -1.01 -14.51
C GLY A 29 8.22 0.33 -14.71
N PRO A 30 6.99 0.26 -15.23
CA PRO A 30 6.20 1.44 -15.58
C PRO A 30 5.66 2.17 -14.35
N SER A 31 5.49 3.49 -14.48
CA SER A 31 4.69 4.29 -13.57
C SER A 31 3.20 3.97 -13.74
N LEU A 32 2.42 4.06 -12.65
CA LEU A 32 0.97 3.88 -12.70
C LEU A 32 0.30 4.82 -13.73
N PHE A 33 0.84 6.02 -13.90
CA PHE A 33 0.30 6.98 -14.85
C PHE A 33 0.47 6.56 -16.32
N ALA A 34 1.43 5.68 -16.61
CA ALA A 34 1.67 5.13 -17.94
C ALA A 34 0.82 3.89 -18.27
N LEU A 35 0.19 3.27 -17.27
CA LEU A 35 -0.63 2.07 -17.47
C LEU A 35 -2.02 2.45 -18.00
N PRO A 36 -2.62 1.67 -18.91
CA PRO A 36 -4.01 1.88 -19.31
C PRO A 36 -4.98 1.50 -18.19
N GLY A 37 -6.11 2.18 -18.12
CA GLY A 37 -7.08 1.97 -17.02
C GLY A 37 -6.63 2.62 -15.71
N TYR A 38 -7.16 2.15 -14.59
CA TYR A 38 -6.84 2.63 -13.25
C TYR A 38 -7.19 4.10 -12.99
N GLU A 39 -8.30 4.60 -13.55
CA GLU A 39 -8.62 6.03 -13.50
C GLU A 39 -8.84 6.53 -12.06
N ARG A 40 -9.54 5.73 -11.22
CA ARG A 40 -9.77 6.05 -9.82
C ARG A 40 -8.48 5.98 -9.01
N GLU A 41 -7.69 4.94 -9.24
CA GLU A 41 -6.40 4.71 -8.57
C GLU A 41 -5.37 5.78 -8.97
N LYS A 42 -5.35 6.20 -10.23
CA LYS A 42 -4.51 7.30 -10.71
C LYS A 42 -4.93 8.65 -10.10
N ALA A 43 -6.23 8.89 -9.93
CA ALA A 43 -6.70 10.09 -9.26
C ALA A 43 -6.20 10.14 -7.80
N TRP A 44 -6.29 9.03 -7.08
CA TRP A 44 -5.73 8.91 -5.74
C TRP A 44 -4.20 9.06 -5.74
N ALA A 45 -3.50 8.39 -6.65
CA ALA A 45 -2.03 8.51 -6.76
C ALA A 45 -1.58 9.95 -7.00
N ARG A 46 -2.33 10.76 -7.78
CA ARG A 46 -2.02 12.19 -7.97
C ARG A 46 -2.18 12.98 -6.67
N LEU A 47 -3.23 12.71 -5.90
CA LEU A 47 -3.45 13.36 -4.61
C LEU A 47 -2.29 13.04 -3.66
N VAL A 48 -1.96 11.75 -3.50
CA VAL A 48 -0.87 11.32 -2.63
C VAL A 48 0.47 11.85 -3.10
N ALA A 49 0.75 11.86 -4.40
CA ALA A 49 1.99 12.44 -4.94
C ALA A 49 2.14 13.93 -4.62
N ASN A 50 1.04 14.69 -4.71
CA ASN A 50 1.02 16.10 -4.31
C ASN A 50 1.26 16.25 -2.80
N ASP A 51 0.60 15.45 -1.98
CA ASP A 51 0.72 15.51 -0.53
C ASP A 51 2.14 15.12 -0.08
N VAL A 52 2.75 14.09 -0.66
CA VAL A 52 4.16 13.72 -0.45
C VAL A 52 5.11 14.86 -0.86
N ALA A 53 4.84 15.54 -1.97
CA ALA A 53 5.65 16.66 -2.41
C ALA A 53 5.54 17.87 -1.44
N LEU A 54 4.36 18.11 -0.87
CA LEU A 54 4.14 19.16 0.15
C LEU A 54 4.81 18.79 1.48
N TRP A 55 4.69 17.54 1.90
CA TRP A 55 5.38 17.01 3.09
C TRP A 55 6.90 17.19 2.98
N ARG A 56 7.52 16.81 1.87
CA ARG A 56 8.97 16.99 1.61
C ARG A 56 9.42 18.47 1.63
N GLN A 57 8.48 19.39 1.50
CA GLN A 57 8.73 20.85 1.59
C GLN A 57 8.36 21.44 2.95
N ASP A 58 8.09 20.60 3.97
CA ASP A 58 7.63 21.01 5.30
C ASP A 58 6.34 21.86 5.28
N LYS A 59 5.47 21.63 4.27
CA LYS A 59 4.20 22.35 4.08
C LYS A 59 2.97 21.54 4.48
N LEU A 60 3.16 20.26 4.76
CA LEU A 60 2.10 19.32 5.16
C LEU A 60 2.68 18.34 6.19
N GLU A 61 1.94 18.08 7.26
CA GLU A 61 2.29 17.03 8.21
C GLU A 61 1.98 15.65 7.61
N TRP A 62 2.83 14.65 7.91
CA TRP A 62 2.62 13.29 7.37
C TRP A 62 1.26 12.69 7.77
N SER A 63 0.74 13.04 8.94
CA SER A 63 -0.59 12.62 9.42
C SER A 63 -1.76 13.05 8.54
N GLU A 64 -1.52 14.02 7.64
CA GLU A 64 -2.53 14.50 6.67
C GLU A 64 -2.41 13.80 5.31
N VAL A 65 -1.34 13.03 5.09
CA VAL A 65 -1.13 12.25 3.87
C VAL A 65 -1.97 10.97 3.90
N GLY A 66 -2.70 10.71 2.85
CA GLY A 66 -3.46 9.45 2.68
C GLY A 66 -2.52 8.25 2.51
N SER A 67 -2.04 7.68 3.63
CA SER A 67 -0.93 6.72 3.66
C SER A 67 -1.35 5.24 3.61
N GLY A 68 -2.62 4.91 3.32
CA GLY A 68 -3.08 3.53 3.32
C GLY A 68 -4.13 3.20 2.28
N ALA A 69 -3.96 2.08 1.57
CA ALA A 69 -4.94 1.54 0.64
C ALA A 69 -5.03 0.01 0.69
N LEU A 70 -6.19 -0.52 0.31
CA LEU A 70 -6.42 -1.93 0.04
C LEU A 70 -6.69 -2.12 -1.45
N VAL A 71 -5.95 -3.02 -2.10
CA VAL A 71 -6.27 -3.50 -3.44
C VAL A 71 -6.79 -4.93 -3.37
N TYR A 72 -7.92 -5.20 -3.97
CA TYR A 72 -8.53 -6.51 -3.93
C TYR A 72 -9.09 -6.93 -5.30
N GLY A 73 -9.25 -8.22 -5.51
CA GLY A 73 -9.78 -8.77 -6.75
C GLY A 73 -9.22 -10.16 -7.05
N PRO A 74 -9.73 -10.84 -8.10
CA PRO A 74 -9.33 -12.20 -8.43
C PRO A 74 -7.82 -12.37 -8.61
N PRO A 75 -7.28 -13.60 -8.50
CA PRO A 75 -5.90 -13.87 -8.87
C PRO A 75 -5.61 -13.45 -10.32
N GLY A 76 -4.40 -12.93 -10.56
CA GLY A 76 -3.98 -12.51 -11.90
C GLY A 76 -4.43 -11.11 -12.34
N THR A 77 -5.10 -10.33 -11.48
CA THR A 77 -5.50 -8.94 -11.78
C THR A 77 -4.35 -7.92 -11.70
N GLY A 78 -3.12 -8.36 -11.37
CA GLY A 78 -1.96 -7.48 -11.34
C GLY A 78 -1.80 -6.65 -10.06
N LYS A 79 -2.34 -7.09 -8.92
CA LYS A 79 -2.25 -6.35 -7.64
C LYS A 79 -0.82 -5.97 -7.26
N THR A 80 0.13 -6.90 -7.41
CA THR A 80 1.55 -6.63 -7.12
C THR A 80 2.16 -5.64 -8.12
N GLN A 81 1.79 -5.76 -9.41
CA GLN A 81 2.21 -4.81 -10.45
C GLN A 81 1.64 -3.41 -10.18
N PHE A 82 0.40 -3.33 -9.71
CA PHE A 82 -0.20 -2.07 -9.27
C PHE A 82 0.62 -1.41 -8.16
N GLY A 83 0.95 -2.16 -7.08
CA GLY A 83 1.75 -1.64 -5.98
C GLY A 83 3.12 -1.12 -6.42
N GLN A 84 3.81 -1.86 -7.30
CA GLN A 84 5.08 -1.44 -7.89
C GLN A 84 4.90 -0.19 -8.75
N ALA A 85 3.90 -0.16 -9.62
CA ALA A 85 3.63 0.97 -10.50
C ALA A 85 3.21 2.23 -9.73
N PHE A 86 2.49 2.06 -8.61
CA PHE A 86 2.15 3.15 -7.69
C PHE A 86 3.40 3.71 -7.02
N ALA A 87 4.29 2.86 -6.49
CA ALA A 87 5.57 3.29 -5.92
C ALA A 87 6.41 4.06 -6.97
N ASN A 88 6.47 3.55 -8.20
CA ASN A 88 7.16 4.21 -9.30
C ASN A 88 6.54 5.59 -9.66
N ALA A 89 5.21 5.70 -9.58
CA ALA A 89 4.51 6.95 -9.85
C ALA A 89 4.82 8.06 -8.83
N LEU A 90 5.06 7.67 -7.57
CA LEU A 90 5.41 8.59 -6.49
C LEU A 90 6.92 8.71 -6.29
N GLY A 91 7.68 7.81 -6.93
CA GLY A 91 9.11 7.64 -6.78
C GLY A 91 9.53 7.28 -5.38
N LEU A 92 8.84 6.40 -4.84
CA LEU A 92 9.12 5.82 -3.55
C LEU A 92 9.75 4.43 -3.71
N LYS A 93 10.51 4.00 -2.70
CA LYS A 93 11.03 2.63 -2.66
C LYS A 93 9.86 1.64 -2.57
N PHE A 94 9.86 0.59 -3.39
CA PHE A 94 8.92 -0.51 -3.26
C PHE A 94 9.49 -1.59 -2.35
N VAL A 95 8.81 -1.85 -1.23
CA VAL A 95 9.12 -2.93 -0.29
C VAL A 95 7.95 -3.90 -0.31
N SER A 96 8.17 -5.14 -0.73
CA SER A 96 7.13 -6.15 -0.87
C SER A 96 7.32 -7.30 0.10
N THR A 97 6.24 -7.63 0.80
CA THR A 97 6.17 -8.78 1.70
C THR A 97 4.83 -9.52 1.54
N THR A 98 4.68 -10.66 2.18
CA THR A 98 3.40 -11.37 2.30
C THR A 98 3.17 -11.78 3.75
N VAL A 99 1.91 -11.86 4.16
CA VAL A 99 1.58 -12.40 5.48
C VAL A 99 2.09 -13.84 5.63
N GLY A 100 2.03 -14.62 4.55
CA GLY A 100 2.60 -15.97 4.52
C GLY A 100 4.12 -16.03 4.77
N LYS A 101 4.88 -15.02 4.35
CA LYS A 101 6.32 -14.93 4.68
C LYS A 101 6.56 -14.76 6.18
N TRP A 102 5.74 -13.94 6.84
CA TRP A 102 5.84 -13.74 8.30
C TRP A 102 5.58 -15.02 9.08
N GLN A 103 4.67 -15.86 8.57
CA GLN A 103 4.24 -17.11 9.23
C GLN A 103 5.20 -18.29 9.02
N LYS A 104 6.07 -18.24 8.03
CA LYS A 104 6.95 -19.39 7.66
C LYS A 104 7.90 -19.83 8.77
N ALA A 105 8.21 -18.99 9.71
CA ALA A 105 9.14 -19.28 10.80
C ALA A 105 8.55 -20.19 11.90
N GLY A 106 7.23 -20.44 11.92
CA GLY A 106 6.57 -21.45 12.72
C GLY A 106 6.31 -21.10 14.19
N HIS A 107 6.98 -20.09 14.74
CA HIS A 107 6.75 -19.60 16.10
C HIS A 107 6.17 -18.18 16.10
N PRO A 108 5.33 -17.82 17.10
CA PRO A 108 4.74 -16.48 17.24
C PRO A 108 5.79 -15.37 17.19
N ASP A 109 6.88 -15.51 17.94
CA ASP A 109 7.95 -14.52 18.04
C ASP A 109 8.64 -14.27 16.70
N ASP A 110 8.77 -15.29 15.88
CA ASP A 110 9.39 -15.19 14.55
C ASP A 110 8.47 -14.48 13.56
N THR A 111 7.16 -14.70 13.66
CA THR A 111 6.15 -13.97 12.87
C THR A 111 6.19 -12.48 13.19
N LEU A 112 6.19 -12.12 14.47
CA LEU A 112 6.28 -10.72 14.90
C LEU A 112 7.59 -10.10 14.44
N ARG A 113 8.71 -10.81 14.58
CA ARG A 113 10.03 -10.33 14.14
C ARG A 113 10.06 -10.08 12.64
N ALA A 114 9.55 -11.00 11.81
CA ALA A 114 9.50 -10.86 10.37
C ALA A 114 8.60 -9.69 9.94
N MET A 115 7.47 -9.49 10.62
CA MET A 115 6.59 -8.34 10.42
C MET A 115 7.33 -7.03 10.74
N HIS A 116 7.92 -6.90 11.95
CA HIS A 116 8.71 -5.73 12.32
C HIS A 116 9.84 -5.44 11.34
N GLN A 117 10.52 -6.46 10.84
CA GLN A 117 11.59 -6.30 9.85
C GLN A 117 11.07 -5.68 8.55
N SER A 118 9.88 -6.08 8.07
CA SER A 118 9.27 -5.51 6.86
C SER A 118 8.94 -4.02 7.04
N PHE A 119 8.40 -3.63 8.20
CA PHE A 119 8.13 -2.23 8.54
C PHE A 119 9.43 -1.42 8.69
N ALA A 120 10.43 -1.98 9.37
CA ALA A 120 11.74 -1.34 9.54
C ALA A 120 12.47 -1.14 8.19
N GLU A 121 12.34 -2.09 7.25
CA GLU A 121 12.90 -1.95 5.91
C GLU A 121 12.25 -0.80 5.13
N ALA A 122 10.93 -0.62 5.25
CA ALA A 122 10.21 0.49 4.65
C ALA A 122 10.62 1.82 5.32
N ALA A 123 10.69 1.85 6.64
CA ALA A 123 11.07 3.02 7.43
C ALA A 123 12.51 3.51 7.19
N ALA A 124 13.41 2.61 6.79
CA ALA A 124 14.81 2.93 6.51
C ALA A 124 15.02 3.66 5.18
N ALA A 125 13.98 3.80 4.36
CA ALA A 125 14.04 4.50 3.08
C ALA A 125 13.59 5.96 3.22
N ASP A 126 14.08 6.81 2.33
CA ASP A 126 13.56 8.18 2.17
C ASP A 126 12.22 8.16 1.40
N GLY A 127 11.20 7.58 2.05
CA GLY A 127 9.90 7.29 1.52
C GLY A 127 9.79 5.91 0.86
N ALA A 128 8.76 5.17 1.24
CA ALA A 128 8.50 3.81 0.75
C ALA A 128 7.02 3.49 0.60
N VAL A 129 6.73 2.57 -0.32
CA VAL A 129 5.47 1.83 -0.36
C VAL A 129 5.73 0.44 0.20
N LEU A 130 5.15 0.14 1.36
CA LEU A 130 5.12 -1.21 1.94
C LEU A 130 3.91 -1.95 1.39
N PHE A 131 4.17 -2.86 0.46
CA PHE A 131 3.16 -3.70 -0.15
C PHE A 131 3.07 -5.03 0.59
N ILE A 132 1.88 -5.35 1.12
CA ILE A 132 1.63 -6.55 1.92
C ILE A 132 0.62 -7.41 1.18
N ASP A 133 1.06 -8.51 0.57
CA ASP A 133 0.17 -9.47 -0.11
C ASP A 133 -0.42 -10.51 0.85
N GLU A 134 -1.43 -11.23 0.41
CA GLU A 134 -2.19 -12.21 1.21
C GLU A 134 -2.77 -11.58 2.51
N PHE A 135 -3.24 -10.35 2.38
CA PHE A 135 -3.67 -9.53 3.52
C PHE A 135 -4.88 -10.13 4.28
N ASP A 136 -5.70 -10.93 3.61
CA ASP A 136 -6.79 -11.72 4.22
C ASP A 136 -6.27 -12.72 5.27
N SER A 137 -5.02 -13.18 5.14
CA SER A 137 -4.41 -14.07 6.12
C SER A 137 -4.19 -13.44 7.51
N LEU A 138 -4.26 -12.10 7.63
CA LEU A 138 -4.28 -11.39 8.91
C LEU A 138 -5.63 -11.49 9.65
N GLY A 139 -6.69 -11.93 8.98
CA GLY A 139 -8.05 -11.85 9.51
C GLY A 139 -8.75 -13.17 9.76
N HIS A 140 -8.13 -14.30 9.45
CA HIS A 140 -8.81 -15.60 9.45
C HIS A 140 -9.09 -16.14 10.86
N ARG A 141 -9.91 -15.39 11.64
CA ARG A 141 -10.31 -15.77 13.01
C ARG A 141 -11.29 -16.95 13.07
N GLY A 142 -11.91 -17.33 11.93
CA GLY A 142 -13.14 -18.11 11.96
C GLY A 142 -13.02 -19.61 11.71
N MET A 143 -11.93 -20.13 11.16
CA MET A 143 -11.92 -21.49 10.63
C MET A 143 -10.90 -22.45 11.25
N LEU A 144 -10.05 -22.04 12.16
CA LEU A 144 -9.06 -22.93 12.76
C LEU A 144 -9.36 -23.15 14.24
N HIS A 145 -9.57 -24.43 14.60
CA HIS A 145 -9.99 -24.91 15.89
C HIS A 145 -8.83 -24.84 16.91
N GLY A 146 -9.01 -24.07 18.00
CA GLY A 146 -8.16 -24.08 19.19
C GLY A 146 -7.93 -22.69 19.80
N GLU A 147 -8.15 -22.57 21.10
CA GLU A 147 -7.97 -21.32 21.88
C GLU A 147 -6.56 -20.72 21.73
N ARG A 148 -5.53 -21.57 21.67
CA ARG A 148 -4.14 -21.11 21.47
C ARG A 148 -3.91 -20.43 20.13
N TYR A 149 -4.57 -20.89 19.09
CA TYR A 149 -4.43 -20.33 17.76
C TYR A 149 -5.16 -18.98 17.63
N GLN A 150 -6.31 -18.85 18.26
CA GLN A 150 -7.06 -17.59 18.32
C GLN A 150 -6.26 -16.52 19.08
N LEU A 151 -5.67 -16.90 20.23
CA LEU A 151 -4.82 -15.98 21.01
C LEU A 151 -3.59 -15.52 20.22
N TYR A 152 -2.94 -16.44 19.50
CA TYR A 152 -1.81 -16.12 18.62
C TYR A 152 -2.17 -15.06 17.59
N TRP A 153 -3.25 -15.28 16.85
CA TRP A 153 -3.68 -14.32 15.82
C TRP A 153 -4.11 -12.97 16.41
N GLN A 154 -4.68 -12.98 17.57
CA GLN A 154 -5.04 -11.75 18.28
C GLN A 154 -3.80 -10.92 18.62
N ILE A 155 -2.72 -11.56 19.03
CA ILE A 155 -1.43 -10.92 19.28
C ILE A 155 -0.87 -10.33 17.97
N VAL A 156 -0.83 -11.12 16.90
CA VAL A 156 -0.30 -10.67 15.59
C VAL A 156 -1.11 -9.49 15.03
N ILE A 157 -2.45 -9.54 15.12
CA ILE A 157 -3.31 -8.43 14.65
C ILE A 157 -3.09 -7.19 15.51
N ASN A 158 -3.04 -7.32 16.82
CA ASN A 158 -2.84 -6.18 17.71
C ASN A 158 -1.48 -5.52 17.45
N GLU A 159 -0.44 -6.31 17.21
CA GLU A 159 0.89 -5.80 16.88
C GLU A 159 0.88 -5.12 15.50
N PHE A 160 0.22 -5.72 14.49
CA PHE A 160 0.04 -5.08 13.20
C PHE A 160 -0.66 -3.72 13.32
N LEU A 161 -1.75 -3.65 14.09
CA LEU A 161 -2.46 -2.40 14.35
C LEU A 161 -1.59 -1.38 15.08
N SER A 162 -0.73 -1.82 16.00
CA SER A 162 0.25 -0.98 16.68
C SER A 162 1.27 -0.39 15.69
N LEU A 163 1.84 -1.21 14.81
CA LEU A 163 2.77 -0.77 13.77
C LEU A 163 2.12 0.21 12.77
N MET A 164 0.87 -0.05 12.39
CA MET A 164 0.10 0.86 11.55
C MET A 164 -0.20 2.19 12.26
N THR A 165 -0.37 2.16 13.61
CA THR A 165 -0.60 3.37 14.43
C THR A 165 0.64 4.24 14.53
N ASN A 166 1.79 3.62 14.59
CA ASN A 166 3.08 4.27 14.76
C ASN A 166 3.90 4.20 13.46
N LEU A 167 3.22 4.27 12.32
CA LEU A 167 3.87 4.19 11.01
C LEU A 167 4.79 5.40 10.85
N PRO A 168 6.07 5.18 10.52
CA PRO A 168 7.01 6.26 10.29
C PRO A 168 6.58 7.16 9.14
N ASP A 169 6.92 8.44 9.23
CA ASP A 169 6.72 9.40 8.15
C ASP A 169 7.37 8.91 6.84
N GLY A 170 6.71 9.16 5.73
CA GLY A 170 7.17 8.74 4.41
C GLY A 170 6.78 7.30 4.01
N VAL A 171 6.15 6.51 4.89
CA VAL A 171 5.72 5.14 4.58
C VAL A 171 4.24 5.09 4.21
N ILE A 172 3.94 4.57 3.02
CA ILE A 172 2.59 4.27 2.55
C ILE A 172 2.39 2.77 2.58
N VAL A 173 1.26 2.28 3.13
CA VAL A 173 0.95 0.86 3.19
C VAL A 173 -0.13 0.51 2.18
N ILE A 174 0.14 -0.50 1.34
CA ILE A 174 -0.85 -1.08 0.42
C ILE A 174 -1.03 -2.56 0.77
N GLY A 175 -2.20 -2.90 1.32
CA GLY A 175 -2.62 -4.29 1.48
C GLY A 175 -3.17 -4.85 0.17
N ALA A 176 -2.89 -6.13 -0.14
CA ALA A 176 -3.45 -6.82 -1.29
C ALA A 176 -4.11 -8.13 -0.88
N THR A 177 -5.28 -8.41 -1.44
CA THR A 177 -6.02 -9.65 -1.14
C THR A 177 -6.84 -10.13 -2.33
N ASN A 178 -7.09 -11.44 -2.38
CA ASN A 178 -8.11 -12.01 -3.26
C ASN A 178 -9.49 -12.07 -2.59
N PHE A 179 -9.57 -11.95 -1.25
CA PHE A 179 -10.76 -12.20 -0.45
C PHE A 179 -10.97 -11.08 0.56
N ARG A 180 -11.50 -9.95 0.09
CA ARG A 180 -11.74 -8.76 0.94
C ARG A 180 -12.62 -9.06 2.15
N GLU A 181 -13.59 -9.95 1.98
CA GLU A 181 -14.56 -10.37 3.01
C GLU A 181 -13.93 -11.15 4.17
N LEU A 182 -12.71 -11.66 4.00
CA LEU A 182 -11.99 -12.41 5.02
C LEU A 182 -11.10 -11.52 5.90
N ILE A 183 -10.91 -10.25 5.54
CA ILE A 183 -10.12 -9.31 6.35
C ILE A 183 -10.87 -8.93 7.60
N ASP A 184 -10.18 -8.94 8.75
CA ASP A 184 -10.75 -8.48 10.00
C ASP A 184 -11.21 -7.00 9.88
N PRO A 185 -12.48 -6.70 10.19
CA PRO A 185 -12.98 -5.34 10.13
C PRO A 185 -12.18 -4.32 10.98
N ALA A 186 -11.49 -4.77 12.04
CA ALA A 186 -10.65 -3.91 12.86
C ALA A 186 -9.45 -3.37 12.07
N VAL A 187 -8.89 -4.16 11.14
CA VAL A 187 -7.79 -3.76 10.26
C VAL A 187 -8.24 -2.70 9.27
N LEU A 188 -9.45 -2.85 8.72
CA LEU A 188 -10.03 -1.89 7.77
C LEU A 188 -10.51 -0.59 8.44
N ARG A 189 -10.87 -0.63 9.73
CA ARG A 189 -11.35 0.53 10.50
C ARG A 189 -10.24 1.37 11.13
N SER A 190 -9.00 0.96 10.99
CA SER A 190 -7.87 1.56 11.72
C SER A 190 -7.53 3.01 11.31
N GLY A 191 -8.30 3.64 10.42
CA GLY A 191 -8.08 5.01 9.94
C GLY A 191 -6.85 5.17 9.03
N ARG A 192 -6.28 4.04 8.59
CA ARG A 192 -5.03 4.02 7.81
C ARG A 192 -5.15 3.31 6.47
N ILE A 193 -6.14 2.42 6.32
CA ILE A 193 -6.51 1.80 5.05
C ILE A 193 -7.86 2.40 4.66
N GLU A 194 -7.82 3.62 4.17
CA GLU A 194 -9.03 4.40 3.88
C GLU A 194 -9.52 4.18 2.46
N GLU A 195 -8.59 3.93 1.52
CA GLU A 195 -8.94 3.72 0.12
C GLU A 195 -9.02 2.23 -0.20
N HIS A 196 -10.07 1.86 -0.91
CA HIS A 196 -10.29 0.49 -1.35
C HIS A 196 -10.51 0.45 -2.85
N PHE A 197 -9.64 -0.30 -3.56
CA PHE A 197 -9.67 -0.43 -5.01
C PHE A 197 -9.91 -1.87 -5.43
N GLU A 198 -10.97 -2.09 -6.19
CA GLU A 198 -11.26 -3.38 -6.81
C GLU A 198 -10.56 -3.46 -8.17
N LEU A 199 -9.60 -4.38 -8.28
CA LEU A 199 -8.92 -4.64 -9.53
C LEU A 199 -9.60 -5.79 -10.27
N SER A 200 -10.15 -5.50 -11.43
CA SER A 200 -10.73 -6.49 -12.35
C SER A 200 -9.69 -6.97 -13.36
N LEU A 201 -9.93 -8.13 -13.96
CA LEU A 201 -9.12 -8.56 -15.09
C LEU A 201 -9.27 -7.54 -16.23
N PRO A 202 -8.17 -7.18 -16.92
CA PRO A 202 -8.25 -6.26 -18.05
C PRO A 202 -9.20 -6.82 -19.08
N ASP A 203 -10.14 -6.00 -19.56
CA ASP A 203 -11.01 -6.32 -20.66
C ASP A 203 -10.18 -6.69 -21.91
N ASP A 204 -10.70 -7.53 -22.77
CA ASP A 204 -9.99 -8.00 -24.00
C ASP A 204 -9.44 -6.83 -24.85
N ARG A 205 -10.03 -5.62 -24.76
CA ARG A 205 -9.54 -4.42 -25.42
C ARG A 205 -8.23 -3.89 -24.83
N THR A 206 -7.99 -4.11 -23.54
CA THR A 206 -6.79 -3.64 -22.85
C THR A 206 -5.61 -4.62 -23.01
N ARG A 207 -5.90 -5.90 -23.29
CA ARG A 207 -4.87 -6.93 -23.52
C ARG A 207 -4.07 -6.71 -24.82
N PHE A 208 -4.70 -6.14 -25.85
CA PHE A 208 -4.04 -5.93 -27.15
C PHE A 208 -3.15 -4.70 -27.23
N SER A 209 -3.26 -3.75 -26.28
CA SER A 209 -2.40 -2.54 -26.27
C SER A 209 -1.07 -2.70 -25.53
N ALA A 210 -0.86 -3.83 -24.83
CA ALA A 210 0.36 -4.10 -24.07
C ALA A 210 1.43 -4.92 -24.82
N THR A 211 1.18 -5.25 -26.10
CA THR A 211 2.06 -6.16 -26.90
C THR A 211 2.66 -5.47 -28.13
N THR A 212 2.70 -4.11 -28.17
CA THR A 212 3.34 -3.41 -29.30
C THR A 212 4.52 -2.58 -28.84
#